data_796e00c22595bdc4c100030ba4262232
#
_entry.id   796e00c22595bdc4c100030ba4262232
#
_cell.length_a   1.000
_cell.length_b   1.000
_cell.length_c   1.000
_cell.angle_alpha   90.00
_cell.angle_beta   90.00
_cell.angle_gamma   90.00
#
_symmetry.space_group_name_H-M   'P 1'
#
loop_
_entity.id
_entity.type
_entity.pdbx_description
1 polymer ?
#
loop_
_entity_poly.entity_id
_entity_poly.type
_entity_poly.pdbx_seq_one_letter_code
_entity_poly.pdbx_strand_id
1 'polypeptide(L)'
;MTNLKITDKFKDSLYPILTFLAIIIVWQAVVEIKDIPQYILPTPIDIIKVSITDYQNLFDNTLVTLYETILGFILALLVALTLGIIMDFVSVIRKCLYPILVVSQTIPTITIAPLLIIWFGFEALPKILMVALTCFFPILISFVDGLENIDKDYLNLFKTMKSSKLQTFIHLKLPMSIDKLFSGIKISVTYMVVAATVAEWLGGTKGLGVYMVRAKSAYALDKVFASTIIVVVLSLIFVGLVNIAKKIIIKHK
;
A
#
# COMPACT_ATOMS: atom_id res chain seq x y z
N MET A 1 -28.44 -0.12 -29.69
CA MET A 1 -27.70 -1.10 -28.87
C MET A 1 -26.80 -0.48 -27.78
N THR A 2 -26.57 0.82 -27.78
CA THR A 2 -25.70 1.54 -26.80
C THR A 2 -26.38 1.83 -25.46
N ASN A 3 -27.67 2.00 -25.40
CA ASN A 3 -28.41 2.33 -24.16
C ASN A 3 -28.55 1.16 -23.19
N LEU A 4 -28.61 -0.08 -23.67
CA LEU A 4 -28.69 -1.29 -22.82
C LEU A 4 -27.39 -1.55 -22.04
N LYS A 5 -26.21 -1.25 -22.63
CA LYS A 5 -24.92 -1.41 -21.94
C LYS A 5 -24.67 -0.39 -20.82
N ILE A 6 -25.29 0.78 -20.88
CA ILE A 6 -25.14 1.84 -19.87
C ILE A 6 -25.98 1.51 -18.64
N THR A 7 -27.19 1.00 -18.84
CA THR A 7 -28.11 0.58 -17.75
C THR A 7 -27.58 -0.63 -16.99
N ASP A 8 -26.96 -1.60 -17.67
CA ASP A 8 -26.36 -2.77 -17.01
C ASP A 8 -25.13 -2.38 -16.19
N LYS A 9 -24.28 -1.50 -16.73
CA LYS A 9 -23.10 -1.02 -16.01
C LYS A 9 -23.45 -0.16 -14.79
N PHE A 10 -24.55 0.54 -14.83
CA PHE A 10 -25.06 1.32 -13.69
C PHE A 10 -25.66 0.40 -12.60
N LYS A 11 -26.38 -0.66 -13.01
CA LYS A 11 -26.89 -1.70 -12.10
C LYS A 11 -25.75 -2.46 -11.43
N ASP A 12 -24.74 -2.87 -12.19
CA ASP A 12 -23.56 -3.59 -11.65
C ASP A 12 -22.77 -2.76 -10.63
N SER A 13 -22.78 -1.43 -10.78
CA SER A 13 -22.15 -0.51 -9.81
C SER A 13 -23.03 -0.25 -8.58
N LEU A 14 -24.33 -0.44 -8.68
CA LEU A 14 -25.29 -0.18 -7.61
C LEU A 14 -25.33 -1.32 -6.57
N TYR A 15 -25.15 -2.57 -7.01
CA TYR A 15 -25.17 -3.73 -6.11
C TYR A 15 -24.14 -3.65 -4.98
N PRO A 16 -22.85 -3.35 -5.21
CA PRO A 16 -21.87 -3.21 -4.13
C PRO A 16 -22.22 -2.10 -3.14
N ILE A 17 -22.75 -0.98 -3.63
CA ILE A 17 -23.17 0.16 -2.78
C ILE A 17 -24.34 -0.24 -1.89
N LEU A 18 -25.37 -0.87 -2.45
CA LEU A 18 -26.53 -1.34 -1.70
C LEU A 18 -26.12 -2.39 -0.65
N THR A 19 -25.23 -3.32 -1.02
CA THR A 19 -24.71 -4.33 -0.09
C THR A 19 -23.96 -3.66 1.06
N PHE A 20 -23.10 -2.69 0.77
CA PHE A 20 -22.37 -1.96 1.81
C PHE A 20 -23.30 -1.18 2.74
N LEU A 21 -24.29 -0.50 2.19
CA LEU A 21 -25.31 0.21 2.98
C LEU A 21 -26.13 -0.76 3.84
N ALA A 22 -26.53 -1.91 3.30
CA ALA A 22 -27.24 -2.93 4.06
C ALA A 22 -26.39 -3.46 5.23
N ILE A 23 -25.09 -3.68 5.04
CA ILE A 23 -24.18 -4.11 6.12
C ILE A 23 -24.11 -3.04 7.22
N ILE A 24 -24.00 -1.75 6.88
CA ILE A 24 -23.97 -0.65 7.86
C ILE A 24 -25.29 -0.58 8.63
N ILE A 25 -26.43 -0.70 7.95
CA ILE A 25 -27.76 -0.67 8.59
C ILE A 25 -27.92 -1.86 9.55
N VAL A 26 -27.52 -3.07 9.11
CA VAL A 26 -27.59 -4.26 9.95
C VAL A 26 -26.67 -4.11 11.16
N TRP A 27 -25.45 -3.57 11.00
CA TRP A 27 -24.55 -3.30 12.11
C TRP A 27 -25.17 -2.34 13.12
N GLN A 28 -25.69 -1.19 12.67
CA GLN A 28 -26.38 -0.24 13.54
C GLN A 28 -27.52 -0.91 14.32
N ALA A 29 -28.39 -1.62 13.61
CA ALA A 29 -29.56 -2.28 14.20
C ALA A 29 -29.18 -3.36 15.23
N VAL A 30 -28.15 -4.18 14.92
CA VAL A 30 -27.69 -5.23 15.85
C VAL A 30 -27.13 -4.64 17.14
N VAL A 31 -26.33 -3.56 17.05
CA VAL A 31 -25.75 -2.92 18.24
C VAL A 31 -26.86 -2.30 19.11
N GLU A 32 -27.83 -1.61 18.51
CA GLU A 32 -28.94 -0.98 19.25
C GLU A 32 -29.92 -2.02 19.84
N ILE A 33 -30.35 -3.02 19.07
CA ILE A 33 -31.33 -4.03 19.52
C ILE A 33 -30.75 -4.88 20.66
N LYS A 34 -29.44 -5.20 20.59
CA LYS A 34 -28.77 -6.01 21.63
C LYS A 34 -28.18 -5.20 22.77
N ASP A 35 -28.35 -3.88 22.74
CA ASP A 35 -27.80 -2.94 23.74
C ASP A 35 -26.30 -3.20 24.00
N ILE A 36 -25.53 -3.35 22.92
CA ILE A 36 -24.09 -3.66 23.02
C ILE A 36 -23.36 -2.40 23.50
N PRO A 37 -22.60 -2.46 24.60
CA PRO A 37 -21.86 -1.32 25.10
C PRO A 37 -20.84 -0.79 24.07
N GLN A 38 -20.72 0.55 23.98
CA GLN A 38 -19.84 1.24 23.02
C GLN A 38 -18.37 0.81 23.15
N TYR A 39 -17.90 0.43 24.33
CA TYR A 39 -16.55 -0.08 24.58
C TYR A 39 -16.33 -1.51 24.08
N ILE A 40 -17.37 -2.21 23.61
CA ILE A 40 -17.28 -3.53 22.95
C ILE A 40 -17.42 -3.36 21.47
N LEU A 41 -18.48 -2.67 21.00
CA LEU A 41 -18.74 -2.41 19.60
C LEU A 41 -19.52 -1.09 19.43
N PRO A 42 -18.87 -0.01 18.95
CA PRO A 42 -19.54 1.26 18.70
C PRO A 42 -20.51 1.16 17.55
N THR A 43 -21.54 2.01 17.54
CA THR A 43 -22.40 2.15 16.37
C THR A 43 -21.73 2.95 15.25
N PRO A 44 -22.08 2.75 13.98
CA PRO A 44 -21.65 3.61 12.88
C PRO A 44 -21.89 5.11 13.14
N ILE A 45 -23.00 5.45 13.80
CA ILE A 45 -23.31 6.84 14.18
C ILE A 45 -22.31 7.38 15.21
N ASP A 46 -21.90 6.58 16.21
CA ASP A 46 -20.90 7.00 17.20
C ASP A 46 -19.53 7.25 16.56
N ILE A 47 -19.16 6.41 15.59
CA ILE A 47 -17.91 6.59 14.83
C ILE A 47 -17.95 7.91 14.04
N ILE A 48 -19.07 8.25 13.40
CA ILE A 48 -19.22 9.53 12.70
C ILE A 48 -19.15 10.70 13.67
N LYS A 49 -19.85 10.61 14.82
CA LYS A 49 -19.81 11.66 15.84
C LYS A 49 -18.40 11.94 16.32
N VAL A 50 -17.65 10.89 16.68
CA VAL A 50 -16.27 11.04 17.17
C VAL A 50 -15.34 11.54 16.09
N SER A 51 -15.56 11.17 14.84
CA SER A 51 -14.78 11.69 13.71
C SER A 51 -14.94 13.20 13.53
N ILE A 52 -16.10 13.75 13.90
CA ILE A 52 -16.37 15.19 13.86
C ILE A 52 -15.88 15.88 15.13
N THR A 53 -16.15 15.31 16.30
CA THR A 53 -15.79 15.96 17.59
C THR A 53 -14.31 15.94 17.89
N ASP A 54 -13.58 14.93 17.44
CA ASP A 54 -12.13 14.75 17.65
C ASP A 54 -11.30 14.93 16.36
N TYR A 55 -11.86 15.68 15.38
CA TYR A 55 -11.27 15.81 14.04
C TYR A 55 -9.84 16.38 14.08
N GLN A 56 -9.56 17.32 15.01
CA GLN A 56 -8.24 17.95 15.13
C GLN A 56 -7.16 16.90 15.47
N ASN A 57 -7.41 16.07 16.49
CA ASN A 57 -6.48 15.01 16.88
C ASN A 57 -6.32 13.95 15.78
N LEU A 58 -7.42 13.57 15.12
CA LEU A 58 -7.39 12.65 14.00
C LEU A 58 -6.57 13.21 12.83
N PHE A 59 -6.75 14.49 12.50
CA PHE A 59 -6.02 15.17 11.42
C PHE A 59 -4.53 15.26 11.73
N ASP A 60 -4.15 15.73 12.93
CA ASP A 60 -2.75 15.88 13.32
C ASP A 60 -2.00 14.53 13.29
N ASN A 61 -2.64 13.46 13.79
CA ASN A 61 -2.07 12.12 13.73
C ASN A 61 -2.04 11.56 12.29
N THR A 62 -3.03 11.90 11.47
CA THR A 62 -3.04 11.53 10.04
C THR A 62 -1.86 12.11 9.29
N LEU A 63 -1.51 13.38 9.55
CA LEU A 63 -0.35 14.02 8.91
C LEU A 63 0.96 13.33 9.25
N VAL A 64 1.13 12.87 10.49
CA VAL A 64 2.32 12.11 10.92
C VAL A 64 2.40 10.78 10.17
N THR A 65 1.32 10.00 10.18
CA THR A 65 1.26 8.73 9.47
C THR A 65 1.49 8.90 7.96
N LEU A 66 0.94 9.95 7.35
CA LEU A 66 1.16 10.27 5.93
C LEU A 66 2.64 10.58 5.64
N TYR A 67 3.28 11.39 6.47
CA TYR A 67 4.69 11.72 6.34
C TYR A 67 5.56 10.45 6.36
N GLU A 68 5.37 9.59 7.36
CA GLU A 68 6.12 8.34 7.49
C GLU A 68 5.85 7.38 6.31
N THR A 69 4.59 7.29 5.90
CA THR A 69 4.16 6.44 4.77
C THR A 69 4.78 6.88 3.45
N ILE A 70 4.72 8.18 3.13
CA ILE A 70 5.21 8.71 1.86
C ILE A 70 6.73 8.58 1.78
N LEU A 71 7.46 8.95 2.83
CA LEU A 71 8.92 8.84 2.85
C LEU A 71 9.38 7.38 2.76
N GLY A 72 8.73 6.47 3.49
CA GLY A 72 9.03 5.04 3.41
C GLY A 72 8.77 4.46 2.03
N PHE A 73 7.66 4.84 1.40
CA PHE A 73 7.35 4.42 0.03
C PHE A 73 8.33 4.95 -1.01
N ILE A 74 8.71 6.24 -0.92
CA ILE A 74 9.73 6.82 -1.83
C ILE A 74 11.07 6.09 -1.67
N LEU A 75 11.49 5.84 -0.44
CA LEU A 75 12.71 5.09 -0.16
C LEU A 75 12.65 3.68 -0.76
N ALA A 76 11.54 2.96 -0.55
CA ALA A 76 11.32 1.65 -1.14
C ALA A 76 11.41 1.65 -2.66
N LEU A 77 10.74 2.63 -3.29
CA LEU A 77 10.70 2.77 -4.76
C LEU A 77 12.10 3.02 -5.32
N LEU A 78 12.85 3.96 -4.73
CA LEU A 78 14.20 4.29 -5.18
C LEU A 78 15.14 3.09 -5.04
N VAL A 79 15.14 2.40 -3.90
CA VAL A 79 16.00 1.23 -3.66
C VAL A 79 15.60 0.07 -4.57
N ALA A 80 14.30 -0.21 -4.72
CA ALA A 80 13.81 -1.29 -5.57
C ALA A 80 14.14 -1.08 -7.05
N LEU A 81 13.94 0.12 -7.57
CA LEU A 81 14.28 0.44 -8.97
C LEU A 81 15.78 0.36 -9.22
N THR A 82 16.58 0.96 -8.33
CA THR A 82 18.04 0.93 -8.44
C THR A 82 18.56 -0.50 -8.42
N LEU A 83 18.13 -1.31 -7.45
CA LEU A 83 18.56 -2.70 -7.33
C LEU A 83 18.06 -3.56 -8.50
N GLY A 84 16.83 -3.37 -8.94
CA GLY A 84 16.29 -4.07 -10.11
C GLY A 84 17.06 -3.78 -11.40
N ILE A 85 17.45 -2.52 -11.63
CA ILE A 85 18.31 -2.13 -12.76
C ILE A 85 19.68 -2.81 -12.63
N ILE A 86 20.32 -2.75 -11.48
CA ILE A 86 21.63 -3.39 -11.23
C ILE A 86 21.55 -4.90 -11.52
N MET A 87 20.49 -5.57 -11.07
CA MET A 87 20.25 -6.99 -11.29
C MET A 87 20.06 -7.33 -12.77
N ASP A 88 19.46 -6.44 -13.57
CA ASP A 88 19.31 -6.65 -15.02
C ASP A 88 20.65 -6.54 -15.77
N PHE A 89 21.50 -5.57 -15.40
CA PHE A 89 22.80 -5.38 -16.04
C PHE A 89 23.86 -6.40 -15.58
N VAL A 90 23.77 -6.85 -14.32
CA VAL A 90 24.78 -7.75 -13.69
C VAL A 90 24.12 -9.05 -13.26
N SER A 91 24.12 -10.03 -14.16
CA SER A 91 23.47 -11.33 -13.94
C SER A 91 23.99 -12.10 -12.70
N VAL A 92 25.24 -11.88 -12.29
CA VAL A 92 25.79 -12.49 -11.08
C VAL A 92 25.08 -11.97 -9.84
N ILE A 93 24.91 -10.64 -9.73
CA ILE A 93 24.20 -10.00 -8.61
C ILE A 93 22.78 -10.56 -8.52
N ARG A 94 22.10 -10.68 -9.64
CA ARG A 94 20.76 -11.26 -9.67
C ARG A 94 20.73 -12.69 -9.17
N LYS A 95 21.60 -13.56 -9.68
CA LYS A 95 21.66 -14.97 -9.29
C LYS A 95 21.95 -15.14 -7.79
N CYS A 96 22.74 -14.25 -7.20
CA CYS A 96 23.06 -14.28 -5.78
C CYS A 96 21.94 -13.68 -4.91
N LEU A 97 21.41 -12.50 -5.29
CA LEU A 97 20.50 -11.77 -4.42
C LEU A 97 19.03 -12.19 -4.57
N TYR A 98 18.58 -12.53 -5.78
CA TYR A 98 17.16 -12.83 -6.02
C TYR A 98 16.62 -13.96 -5.13
N PRO A 99 17.29 -15.11 -4.96
CA PRO A 99 16.83 -16.15 -4.05
C PRO A 99 16.77 -15.68 -2.58
N ILE A 100 17.73 -14.86 -2.15
CA ILE A 100 17.78 -14.30 -0.79
C ILE A 100 16.58 -13.37 -0.58
N LEU A 101 16.28 -12.51 -1.55
CA LEU A 101 15.16 -11.58 -1.50
C LEU A 101 13.81 -12.31 -1.44
N VAL A 102 13.65 -13.37 -2.23
CA VAL A 102 12.43 -14.20 -2.19
C VAL A 102 12.26 -14.87 -0.82
N VAL A 103 13.33 -15.36 -0.21
CA VAL A 103 13.26 -15.93 1.14
C VAL A 103 13.02 -14.84 2.18
N SER A 104 13.66 -13.67 2.06
CA SER A 104 13.56 -12.58 3.04
C SER A 104 12.12 -12.03 3.16
N GLN A 105 11.32 -12.04 2.08
CA GLN A 105 9.92 -11.59 2.15
C GLN A 105 9.02 -12.52 2.99
N THR A 106 9.48 -13.74 3.32
CA THR A 106 8.72 -14.64 4.21
C THR A 106 8.85 -14.25 5.69
N ILE A 107 9.81 -13.38 6.02
CA ILE A 107 9.98 -12.87 7.37
C ILE A 107 8.84 -11.88 7.67
N PRO A 108 8.02 -12.11 8.70
CA PRO A 108 6.97 -11.17 9.05
C PRO A 108 7.57 -9.80 9.41
N THR A 109 7.24 -8.77 8.63
CA THR A 109 7.80 -7.42 8.85
C THR A 109 7.54 -6.88 10.26
N ILE A 110 6.40 -7.26 10.87
CA ILE A 110 6.06 -6.87 12.24
C ILE A 110 7.11 -7.34 13.27
N THR A 111 7.80 -8.46 13.02
CA THR A 111 8.85 -8.95 13.94
C THR A 111 10.13 -8.14 13.86
N ILE A 112 10.33 -7.40 12.78
CA ILE A 112 11.49 -6.52 12.58
C ILE A 112 11.28 -5.18 13.27
N ALA A 113 10.05 -4.74 13.46
CA ALA A 113 9.74 -3.42 14.01
C ALA A 113 10.37 -3.15 15.38
N PRO A 114 10.34 -4.07 16.38
CA PRO A 114 11.03 -3.86 17.66
C PRO A 114 12.54 -3.69 17.50
N LEU A 115 13.18 -4.41 16.56
CA LEU A 115 14.60 -4.28 16.29
C LEU A 115 14.95 -2.91 15.72
N LEU A 116 14.12 -2.41 14.77
CA LEU A 116 14.30 -1.08 14.22
C LEU A 116 14.17 0.00 15.30
N ILE A 117 13.26 -0.16 16.24
CA ILE A 117 13.09 0.78 17.37
C ILE A 117 14.31 0.75 18.30
N ILE A 118 14.84 -0.43 18.61
CA ILE A 118 16.03 -0.59 19.45
C ILE A 118 17.25 0.07 18.77
N TRP A 119 17.40 -0.08 17.46
CA TRP A 119 18.57 0.44 16.72
C TRP A 119 18.47 1.94 16.42
N PHE A 120 17.27 2.44 16.12
CA PHE A 120 17.06 3.80 15.59
C PHE A 120 16.21 4.69 16.50
N GLY A 121 15.74 4.18 17.65
CA GLY A 121 14.93 4.95 18.61
C GLY A 121 13.45 5.00 18.24
N PHE A 122 12.72 5.90 18.92
CA PHE A 122 11.25 6.00 18.85
C PHE A 122 10.76 7.08 17.85
N GLU A 123 11.67 7.74 17.16
CA GLU A 123 11.38 8.79 16.19
C GLU A 123 10.76 8.22 14.89
N ALA A 124 10.60 9.06 13.85
CA ALA A 124 9.97 8.67 12.58
C ALA A 124 10.76 7.61 11.79
N LEU A 125 12.10 7.55 11.96
CA LEU A 125 12.96 6.71 11.14
C LEU A 125 12.60 5.20 11.16
N PRO A 126 12.37 4.54 12.32
CA PRO A 126 11.94 3.15 12.35
C PRO A 126 10.66 2.87 11.57
N LYS A 127 9.68 3.79 11.61
CA LYS A 127 8.40 3.67 10.91
C LYS A 127 8.60 3.81 9.40
N ILE A 128 9.40 4.78 8.98
CA ILE A 128 9.80 4.99 7.57
C ILE A 128 10.50 3.72 7.04
N LEU A 129 11.43 3.14 7.79
CA LEU A 129 12.12 1.91 7.41
C LEU A 129 11.18 0.70 7.35
N MET A 130 10.22 0.62 8.27
CA MET A 130 9.21 -0.44 8.27
C MET A 130 8.31 -0.37 7.01
N VAL A 131 7.84 0.83 6.66
CA VAL A 131 7.11 1.05 5.41
C VAL A 131 7.99 0.72 4.21
N ALA A 132 9.25 1.18 4.22
CA ALA A 132 10.18 0.92 3.14
C ALA A 132 10.40 -0.59 2.92
N LEU A 133 10.63 -1.37 3.97
CA LEU A 133 10.76 -2.82 3.89
C LEU A 133 9.50 -3.50 3.34
N THR A 134 8.33 -3.09 3.82
CA THR A 134 7.06 -3.66 3.38
C THR A 134 6.80 -3.40 1.90
N CYS A 135 7.13 -2.20 1.40
CA CYS A 135 6.91 -1.80 0.02
C CYS A 135 7.99 -2.29 -0.95
N PHE A 136 9.22 -2.47 -0.47
CA PHE A 136 10.38 -2.80 -1.28
C PHE A 136 10.22 -4.13 -2.04
N PHE A 137 9.85 -5.21 -1.35
CA PHE A 137 9.78 -6.53 -1.96
C PHE A 137 8.76 -6.62 -3.11
N PRO A 138 7.50 -6.20 -2.96
CA PRO A 138 6.55 -6.27 -4.06
C PRO A 138 6.97 -5.45 -5.28
N ILE A 139 7.59 -4.27 -5.07
CA ILE A 139 8.07 -3.42 -6.15
C ILE A 139 9.23 -4.09 -6.88
N LEU A 140 10.26 -4.51 -6.13
CA LEU A 140 11.46 -5.11 -6.70
C LEU A 140 11.17 -6.39 -7.47
N ILE A 141 10.46 -7.33 -6.85
CA ILE A 141 10.16 -8.63 -7.48
C ILE A 141 9.32 -8.43 -8.73
N SER A 142 8.26 -7.63 -8.67
CA SER A 142 7.43 -7.34 -9.84
C SER A 142 8.21 -6.64 -10.96
N PHE A 143 9.15 -5.76 -10.62
CA PHE A 143 9.99 -5.08 -11.60
C PHE A 143 10.97 -6.03 -12.26
N VAL A 144 11.70 -6.84 -11.47
CA VAL A 144 12.64 -7.85 -11.98
C VAL A 144 11.91 -8.88 -12.86
N ASP A 145 10.77 -9.38 -12.41
CA ASP A 145 9.94 -10.30 -13.21
C ASP A 145 9.49 -9.67 -14.52
N GLY A 146 9.19 -8.37 -14.51
CA GLY A 146 8.86 -7.61 -15.71
C GLY A 146 10.02 -7.50 -16.70
N LEU A 147 11.25 -7.33 -16.18
CA LEU A 147 12.47 -7.23 -17.00
C LEU A 147 12.91 -8.60 -17.58
N GLU A 148 12.53 -9.70 -16.93
CA GLU A 148 12.90 -11.06 -17.35
C GLU A 148 11.91 -11.71 -18.30
N ASN A 149 10.63 -11.50 -18.07
CA ASN A 149 9.54 -12.14 -18.83
C ASN A 149 9.23 -11.41 -20.15
N ILE A 150 10.28 -11.05 -20.88
CA ILE A 150 10.15 -10.45 -22.21
C ILE A 150 10.24 -11.57 -23.25
N ASP A 151 9.37 -11.51 -24.26
CA ASP A 151 9.36 -12.46 -25.36
C ASP A 151 10.74 -12.51 -26.03
N LYS A 152 11.22 -13.72 -26.23
CA LYS A 152 12.52 -14.00 -26.84
C LYS A 152 12.63 -13.47 -28.27
N ASP A 153 11.53 -13.37 -28.98
CA ASP A 153 11.52 -12.88 -30.35
C ASP A 153 11.90 -11.39 -30.40
N TYR A 154 11.37 -10.58 -29.50
CA TYR A 154 11.80 -9.17 -29.37
C TYR A 154 13.27 -9.05 -28.98
N LEU A 155 13.74 -9.87 -28.04
CA LEU A 155 15.15 -9.86 -27.64
C LEU A 155 16.06 -10.28 -28.81
N ASN A 156 15.67 -11.25 -29.61
CA ASN A 156 16.41 -11.69 -30.80
C ASN A 156 16.41 -10.61 -31.88
N LEU A 157 15.30 -9.91 -32.09
CA LEU A 157 15.22 -8.78 -32.99
C LEU A 157 16.24 -7.70 -32.64
N PHE A 158 16.29 -7.28 -31.37
CA PHE A 158 17.25 -6.28 -30.88
C PHE A 158 18.70 -6.76 -31.01
N LYS A 159 18.97 -8.07 -30.82
CA LYS A 159 20.30 -8.66 -31.08
C LYS A 159 20.68 -8.60 -32.55
N THR A 160 19.75 -8.90 -33.49
CA THR A 160 19.96 -8.83 -34.92
C THR A 160 20.27 -7.40 -35.35
N MET A 161 19.63 -6.41 -34.71
CA MET A 161 19.89 -4.99 -34.92
C MET A 161 21.22 -4.52 -34.28
N LYS A 162 21.99 -5.42 -33.66
CA LYS A 162 23.25 -5.12 -32.93
C LYS A 162 23.08 -4.06 -31.84
N SER A 163 21.92 -3.99 -31.19
CA SER A 163 21.63 -3.05 -30.11
C SER A 163 22.53 -3.30 -28.91
N SER A 164 23.04 -2.23 -28.29
CA SER A 164 23.78 -2.32 -27.04
C SER A 164 22.85 -2.76 -25.86
N LYS A 165 23.46 -3.23 -24.76
CA LYS A 165 22.67 -3.59 -23.55
C LYS A 165 21.82 -2.43 -23.05
N LEU A 166 22.34 -1.20 -23.05
CA LEU A 166 21.62 0.00 -22.63
C LEU A 166 20.46 0.34 -23.58
N GLN A 167 20.68 0.25 -24.89
CA GLN A 167 19.62 0.45 -25.87
C GLN A 167 18.51 -0.58 -25.72
N THR A 168 18.85 -1.85 -25.56
CA THR A 168 17.87 -2.92 -25.31
C THR A 168 17.12 -2.68 -23.99
N PHE A 169 17.77 -2.20 -22.94
CA PHE A 169 17.13 -1.87 -21.70
C PHE A 169 16.13 -0.72 -21.86
N ILE A 170 16.56 0.42 -22.39
CA ILE A 170 15.73 1.63 -22.47
C ILE A 170 14.56 1.47 -23.45
N HIS A 171 14.80 0.87 -24.63
CA HIS A 171 13.80 0.84 -25.71
C HIS A 171 12.93 -0.42 -25.71
N LEU A 172 13.34 -1.50 -25.04
CA LEU A 172 12.58 -2.74 -25.01
C LEU A 172 12.22 -3.15 -23.57
N LYS A 173 13.21 -3.44 -22.71
CA LYS A 173 12.96 -4.05 -21.41
C LYS A 173 12.18 -3.13 -20.46
N LEU A 174 12.66 -1.91 -20.28
CA LEU A 174 12.01 -0.96 -19.37
C LEU A 174 10.56 -0.65 -19.79
N PRO A 175 10.27 -0.30 -21.05
CA PRO A 175 8.90 -0.11 -21.48
C PRO A 175 7.99 -1.33 -21.31
N MET A 176 8.48 -2.54 -21.54
CA MET A 176 7.68 -3.77 -21.39
C MET A 176 7.48 -4.16 -19.92
N SER A 177 8.40 -3.79 -19.04
CA SER A 177 8.30 -4.07 -17.60
C SER A 177 7.38 -3.13 -16.83
N ILE A 178 6.97 -1.98 -17.41
CA ILE A 178 6.16 -0.96 -16.73
C ILE A 178 4.85 -1.54 -16.16
N ASP A 179 4.17 -2.40 -16.88
CA ASP A 179 2.91 -3.01 -16.42
C ASP A 179 3.10 -3.83 -15.13
N LYS A 180 4.18 -4.61 -15.08
CA LYS A 180 4.54 -5.42 -13.91
C LYS A 180 5.02 -4.53 -12.76
N LEU A 181 5.81 -3.51 -13.04
CA LEU A 181 6.24 -2.52 -12.07
C LEU A 181 5.03 -1.85 -11.40
N PHE A 182 4.05 -1.38 -12.17
CA PHE A 182 2.82 -0.80 -11.62
C PHE A 182 2.00 -1.80 -10.80
N SER A 183 2.05 -3.09 -11.13
CA SER A 183 1.40 -4.13 -10.33
C SER A 183 2.06 -4.25 -8.95
N GLY A 184 3.40 -4.25 -8.88
CA GLY A 184 4.14 -4.22 -7.62
C GLY A 184 3.89 -2.95 -6.80
N ILE A 185 3.91 -1.78 -7.46
CA ILE A 185 3.58 -0.50 -6.83
C ILE A 185 2.16 -0.53 -6.24
N LYS A 186 1.18 -1.06 -6.98
CA LYS A 186 -0.21 -1.15 -6.50
C LYS A 186 -0.34 -2.03 -5.26
N ILE A 187 0.36 -3.17 -5.23
CA ILE A 187 0.42 -4.02 -4.03
C ILE A 187 1.02 -3.24 -2.85
N SER A 188 2.14 -2.57 -3.07
CA SER A 188 2.85 -1.81 -2.04
C SER A 188 2.00 -0.69 -1.44
N VAL A 189 1.33 0.13 -2.27
CA VAL A 189 0.51 1.24 -1.76
C VAL A 189 -0.74 0.76 -1.02
N THR A 190 -1.20 -0.47 -1.27
CA THR A 190 -2.31 -1.06 -0.52
C THR A 190 -1.91 -1.31 0.94
N TYR A 191 -0.65 -1.66 1.20
CA TYR A 191 -0.17 -2.04 2.53
C TYR A 191 0.64 -0.94 3.25
N MET A 192 1.11 0.12 2.56
CA MET A 192 2.05 1.08 3.12
C MET A 192 1.49 1.85 4.33
N VAL A 193 0.21 2.26 4.28
CA VAL A 193 -0.43 2.98 5.41
C VAL A 193 -0.62 2.06 6.61
N VAL A 194 -1.00 0.81 6.34
CA VAL A 194 -1.12 -0.24 7.38
C VAL A 194 0.24 -0.51 8.03
N ALA A 195 1.31 -0.60 7.23
CA ALA A 195 2.66 -0.82 7.73
C ALA A 195 3.14 0.32 8.65
N ALA A 196 2.88 1.58 8.28
CA ALA A 196 3.15 2.74 9.12
C ALA A 196 2.38 2.65 10.45
N THR A 197 1.07 2.42 10.38
CA THR A 197 0.19 2.33 11.55
C THR A 197 0.64 1.23 12.52
N VAL A 198 1.02 0.05 11.99
CA VAL A 198 1.53 -1.08 12.79
C VAL A 198 2.88 -0.74 13.45
N ALA A 199 3.77 -0.06 12.73
CA ALA A 199 5.04 0.39 13.29
C ALA A 199 4.84 1.42 14.42
N GLU A 200 3.87 2.33 14.26
CA GLU A 200 3.47 3.29 15.29
C GLU A 200 2.92 2.62 16.56
N TRP A 201 2.20 1.49 16.45
CA TRP A 201 1.70 0.73 17.60
C TRP A 201 2.82 0.26 18.54
N LEU A 202 3.97 -0.08 17.97
CA LEU A 202 5.09 -0.69 18.67
C LEU A 202 6.03 0.33 19.32
N GLY A 203 6.05 1.57 18.82
CA GLY A 203 7.00 2.54 19.33
C GLY A 203 6.81 3.97 18.82
N GLY A 204 5.57 4.40 18.59
CA GLY A 204 5.26 5.76 18.19
C GLY A 204 5.03 6.70 19.37
N THR A 205 5.27 8.00 19.13
CA THR A 205 4.86 9.10 20.04
C THR A 205 3.63 9.82 19.48
N LYS A 206 3.45 9.82 18.17
CA LYS A 206 2.34 10.40 17.41
C LYS A 206 2.02 9.51 16.22
N GLY A 207 0.89 9.72 15.59
CA GLY A 207 0.38 8.99 14.43
C GLY A 207 -0.92 8.25 14.72
N LEU A 208 -1.61 7.82 13.66
CA LEU A 208 -2.91 7.12 13.76
C LEU A 208 -2.81 5.82 14.58
N GLY A 209 -1.69 5.08 14.44
CA GLY A 209 -1.48 3.86 15.23
C GLY A 209 -1.32 4.15 16.71
N VAL A 210 -0.58 5.18 17.08
CA VAL A 210 -0.47 5.63 18.49
C VAL A 210 -1.82 6.09 19.03
N TYR A 211 -2.56 6.85 18.23
CA TYR A 211 -3.90 7.27 18.60
C TYR A 211 -4.83 6.07 18.83
N MET A 212 -4.77 5.03 17.97
CA MET A 212 -5.53 3.78 18.16
C MET A 212 -5.16 3.07 19.45
N VAL A 213 -3.87 2.96 19.78
CA VAL A 213 -3.42 2.29 21.02
C VAL A 213 -3.90 3.04 22.25
N ARG A 214 -3.81 4.37 22.24
CA ARG A 214 -4.31 5.21 23.36
C ARG A 214 -5.82 5.11 23.49
N ALA A 215 -6.56 5.18 22.40
CA ALA A 215 -8.01 5.03 22.37
C ALA A 215 -8.45 3.65 22.88
N LYS A 216 -7.77 2.58 22.43
CA LYS A 216 -8.00 1.21 22.93
C LYS A 216 -7.79 1.12 24.45
N SER A 217 -6.70 1.69 24.96
CA SER A 217 -6.40 1.67 26.40
C SER A 217 -7.41 2.45 27.23
N ALA A 218 -8.08 3.43 26.64
CA ALA A 218 -9.16 4.20 27.25
C ALA A 218 -10.56 3.58 26.99
N TYR A 219 -10.64 2.40 26.40
CA TYR A 219 -11.91 1.75 26.00
C TYR A 219 -12.78 2.59 25.06
N ALA A 220 -12.19 3.55 24.33
CA ALA A 220 -12.85 4.41 23.32
C ALA A 220 -12.76 3.76 21.95
N LEU A 221 -13.49 2.67 21.71
CA LEU A 221 -13.41 1.91 20.46
C LEU A 221 -13.97 2.68 19.26
N ASP A 222 -14.88 3.61 19.46
CA ASP A 222 -15.35 4.56 18.46
C ASP A 222 -14.19 5.32 17.79
N LYS A 223 -13.20 5.77 18.58
CA LYS A 223 -11.96 6.41 18.12
C LYS A 223 -11.07 5.45 17.34
N VAL A 224 -10.97 4.20 17.77
CA VAL A 224 -10.20 3.16 17.04
C VAL A 224 -10.82 2.91 15.67
N PHE A 225 -12.15 2.77 15.59
CA PHE A 225 -12.84 2.56 14.33
C PHE A 225 -12.75 3.80 13.41
N ALA A 226 -12.88 5.02 13.96
CA ALA A 226 -12.68 6.25 13.20
C ALA A 226 -11.30 6.32 12.54
N SER A 227 -10.24 6.02 13.31
CA SER A 227 -8.87 5.96 12.78
C SER A 227 -8.70 4.86 11.72
N THR A 228 -9.31 3.69 11.94
CA THR A 228 -9.27 2.58 10.96
C THR A 228 -9.91 2.99 9.63
N ILE A 229 -11.05 3.71 9.68
CA ILE A 229 -11.69 4.23 8.46
C ILE A 229 -10.77 5.19 7.73
N ILE A 230 -10.06 6.08 8.45
CA ILE A 230 -9.08 7.00 7.84
C ILE A 230 -7.96 6.22 7.14
N VAL A 231 -7.40 5.19 7.78
CA VAL A 231 -6.37 4.32 7.18
C VAL A 231 -6.88 3.67 5.89
N VAL A 232 -8.11 3.15 5.88
CA VAL A 232 -8.73 2.57 4.69
C VAL A 232 -8.91 3.62 3.58
N VAL A 233 -9.44 4.79 3.91
CA VAL A 233 -9.64 5.88 2.94
C VAL A 233 -8.30 6.33 2.33
N LEU A 234 -7.26 6.52 3.14
CA LEU A 234 -5.93 6.85 2.65
C LEU A 234 -5.38 5.78 1.70
N SER A 235 -5.49 4.51 2.07
CA SER A 235 -5.05 3.40 1.21
C SER A 235 -5.79 3.39 -0.13
N LEU A 236 -7.10 3.62 -0.13
CA LEU A 236 -7.89 3.72 -1.35
C LEU A 236 -7.51 4.93 -2.22
N ILE A 237 -7.20 6.07 -1.61
CA ILE A 237 -6.72 7.26 -2.31
C ILE A 237 -5.39 6.95 -3.02
N PHE A 238 -4.43 6.33 -2.33
CA PHE A 238 -3.14 5.97 -2.94
C PHE A 238 -3.30 4.94 -4.06
N VAL A 239 -4.13 3.93 -3.90
CA VAL A 239 -4.45 2.97 -4.97
C VAL A 239 -5.09 3.69 -6.17
N GLY A 240 -5.98 4.64 -5.92
CA GLY A 240 -6.57 5.50 -6.96
C GLY A 240 -5.53 6.31 -7.72
N LEU A 241 -4.61 6.96 -6.99
CA LEU A 241 -3.51 7.75 -7.58
C LEU A 241 -2.60 6.88 -8.45
N VAL A 242 -2.24 5.68 -8.00
CA VAL A 242 -1.43 4.72 -8.79
C VAL A 242 -2.17 4.27 -10.05
N ASN A 243 -3.48 3.99 -9.97
CA ASN A 243 -4.27 3.62 -11.13
C ASN A 243 -4.35 4.77 -12.17
N ILE A 244 -4.43 6.02 -11.72
CA ILE A 244 -4.41 7.21 -12.59
C ILE A 244 -3.03 7.35 -13.23
N ALA A 245 -1.95 7.27 -12.44
CA ALA A 245 -0.58 7.34 -12.94
C ALA A 245 -0.30 6.25 -13.98
N LYS A 246 -0.75 5.01 -13.71
CA LYS A 246 -0.67 3.90 -14.67
C LYS A 246 -1.34 4.24 -15.99
N LYS A 247 -2.58 4.75 -15.95
CA LYS A 247 -3.33 5.11 -17.17
C LYS A 247 -2.64 6.20 -17.98
N ILE A 248 -2.02 7.18 -17.33
CA ILE A 248 -1.32 8.28 -18.02
C ILE A 248 -0.06 7.75 -18.70
N ILE A 249 0.74 6.95 -18.00
CA ILE A 249 2.03 6.45 -18.50
C ILE A 249 1.84 5.40 -19.59
N ILE A 250 0.85 4.52 -19.47
CA ILE A 250 0.63 3.43 -20.43
C ILE A 250 -0.24 3.86 -21.61
N LYS A 251 -1.06 4.92 -21.47
CA LYS A 251 -1.94 5.41 -22.56
C LYS A 251 -1.18 5.98 -23.77
N HIS A 252 0.12 6.19 -23.65
CA HIS A 252 1.00 6.65 -24.73
C HIS A 252 1.75 5.49 -25.43
N LYS A 253 1.30 4.27 -25.28
CA LYS A 253 1.67 3.07 -26.05
C LYS A 253 0.44 2.59 -26.84
#